data_67bc1259d3c42e98b70539e7940b39f3
#
_entry.id   67bc1259d3c42e98b70539e7940b39f3
#
_cell.length_a   1.000
_cell.length_b   1.000
_cell.length_c   1.000
_cell.angle_alpha   90.00
_cell.angle_beta   90.00
_cell.angle_gamma   90.00
#
_symmetry.space_group_name_H-M   'P 1'
#
loop_
_entity.id
_entity.type
_entity.pdbx_description
1 polymer ?
#
loop_
_entity_poly.entity_id
_entity_poly.type
_entity_poly.pdbx_seq_one_letter_code
_entity_poly.pdbx_strand_id
1 'polypeptide(L)'
;MSIQANINLLSIGADGAITEYNAQVLLMQGNETQEFLTFNNIIHNIYFQASLYYGKPIIRIQDPKHAKKNGRNAIHSGARLLVLGEDTVRYDQIYQLAQEENSALYIRDVINVDKQDDRAAYRVFCSTFLAQCQNNGCLDHDKTALFIYLFIFGK
;
A
#
# COMPACT_ATOMS: atom_id res chain seq x y z
N MET A 1 8.15 3.65 29.42
CA MET A 1 6.82 4.27 29.67
C MET A 1 5.66 3.30 29.52
N SER A 2 5.55 2.48 28.46
CA SER A 2 4.42 1.55 28.26
C SER A 2 4.25 0.50 29.38
N ILE A 3 5.34 0.04 29.97
CA ILE A 3 5.32 -0.96 31.05
C ILE A 3 4.80 -0.36 32.34
N GLN A 4 5.23 0.86 32.70
CA GLN A 4 4.75 1.55 33.89
C GLN A 4 3.24 1.88 33.79
N ALA A 5 2.72 2.05 32.56
CA ALA A 5 1.31 2.30 32.31
C ALA A 5 0.49 1.01 32.06
N ASN A 6 1.11 -0.18 32.15
CA ASN A 6 0.48 -1.47 31.85
C ASN A 6 -0.20 -1.53 30.44
N ILE A 7 0.40 -0.86 29.45
CA ILE A 7 -0.10 -0.81 28.09
C ILE A 7 0.55 -1.93 27.26
N ASN A 8 -0.26 -2.74 26.61
CA ASN A 8 0.20 -3.72 25.62
C ASN A 8 0.47 -3.05 24.29
N LEU A 9 1.74 -2.86 23.92
CA LEU A 9 2.12 -2.36 22.61
C LEU A 9 2.09 -3.52 21.60
N LEU A 10 1.23 -3.42 20.57
CA LEU A 10 1.06 -4.43 19.53
C LEU A 10 1.66 -4.00 18.19
N SER A 11 1.63 -2.71 17.89
CA SER A 11 2.11 -2.18 16.62
C SER A 11 2.62 -0.75 16.78
N ILE A 12 3.49 -0.37 15.84
CA ILE A 12 3.99 1.00 15.67
C ILE A 12 3.63 1.46 14.27
N GLY A 13 2.81 2.51 14.19
CA GLY A 13 2.42 3.14 12.94
C GLY A 13 3.29 4.35 12.62
N ALA A 14 3.57 4.58 11.33
CA ALA A 14 4.25 5.77 10.84
C ALA A 14 3.75 6.17 9.45
N ASP A 15 3.86 7.46 9.15
CA ASP A 15 3.45 8.01 7.84
C ASP A 15 4.45 7.71 6.71
N GLY A 16 5.62 7.17 7.03
CA GLY A 16 6.68 6.82 6.09
C GLY A 16 7.75 7.91 5.93
N ALA A 17 7.76 8.95 6.80
CA ALA A 17 8.88 9.88 6.86
C ALA A 17 10.19 9.13 7.15
N ILE A 18 11.28 9.52 6.48
CA ILE A 18 12.55 8.80 6.57
C ILE A 18 13.08 8.71 8.01
N THR A 19 12.85 9.74 8.81
CA THR A 19 13.24 9.78 10.23
C THR A 19 12.47 8.75 11.06
N GLU A 20 11.16 8.63 10.84
CA GLU A 20 10.32 7.62 11.50
C GLU A 20 10.65 6.23 11.02
N TYR A 21 10.88 6.07 9.72
CA TYR A 21 11.33 4.79 9.16
C TYR A 21 12.63 4.33 9.82
N ASN A 22 13.64 5.20 9.92
CA ASN A 22 14.92 4.88 10.54
C ASN A 22 14.75 4.57 12.05
N ALA A 23 13.91 5.33 12.76
CA ALA A 23 13.62 5.05 14.16
C ALA A 23 12.95 3.67 14.34
N GLN A 24 12.00 3.32 13.49
CA GLN A 24 11.36 2.00 13.49
C GLN A 24 12.35 0.88 13.14
N VAL A 25 13.25 1.10 12.17
CA VAL A 25 14.30 0.13 11.83
C VAL A 25 15.21 -0.10 13.02
N LEU A 26 15.64 0.95 13.70
CA LEU A 26 16.47 0.82 14.92
C LEU A 26 15.75 0.07 16.03
N LEU A 27 14.46 0.32 16.25
CA LEU A 27 13.64 -0.42 17.20
C LEU A 27 13.49 -1.89 16.81
N MET A 28 13.42 -2.19 15.52
CA MET A 28 13.27 -3.56 15.01
C MET A 28 14.60 -4.32 14.92
N GLN A 29 15.73 -3.64 14.76
CA GLN A 29 17.06 -4.27 14.77
C GLN A 29 17.50 -4.69 16.18
N GLY A 30 16.99 -4.01 17.20
CA GLY A 30 17.23 -4.35 18.60
C GLY A 30 18.69 -4.27 19.04
N ASN A 31 18.93 -4.67 20.29
CA ASN A 31 20.25 -4.91 20.85
C ASN A 31 20.61 -6.40 20.68
N GLU A 32 21.86 -6.78 20.89
CA GLU A 32 22.38 -8.15 20.74
C GLU A 32 21.58 -9.23 21.51
N THR A 33 20.74 -8.83 22.46
CA THR A 33 19.90 -9.72 23.28
C THR A 33 18.43 -9.76 22.85
N GLN A 34 18.07 -9.12 21.73
CA GLN A 34 16.67 -9.03 21.32
C GLN A 34 16.20 -10.32 20.65
N GLU A 35 15.10 -10.87 21.15
CA GLU A 35 14.42 -12.03 20.58
C GLU A 35 13.54 -11.61 19.41
N PHE A 36 13.39 -12.52 18.42
CA PHE A 36 12.56 -12.30 17.25
C PHE A 36 11.57 -13.44 17.05
N LEU A 37 10.34 -13.08 16.68
CA LEU A 37 9.41 -14.00 16.04
C LEU A 37 9.78 -14.09 14.56
N THR A 38 10.12 -15.27 14.08
CA THR A 38 10.47 -15.49 12.68
C THR A 38 9.47 -16.46 12.04
N PHE A 39 8.93 -16.09 10.89
CA PHE A 39 8.13 -16.95 10.04
C PHE A 39 8.81 -17.08 8.68
N ASN A 40 8.98 -18.32 8.22
CA ASN A 40 9.57 -18.62 6.93
C ASN A 40 8.71 -19.65 6.19
N ASN A 41 8.20 -19.28 5.02
CA ASN A 41 7.50 -20.20 4.12
C ASN A 41 8.25 -20.25 2.80
N ILE A 42 9.05 -21.30 2.63
CA ILE A 42 9.91 -21.51 1.46
C ILE A 42 9.08 -21.71 0.18
N ILE A 43 7.91 -22.37 0.28
CA ILE A 43 7.07 -22.68 -0.89
C ILE A 43 6.57 -21.39 -1.56
N HIS A 44 6.20 -20.39 -0.74
CA HIS A 44 5.68 -19.12 -1.23
C HIS A 44 6.72 -17.99 -1.22
N ASN A 45 7.97 -18.31 -0.90
CA ASN A 45 9.06 -17.33 -0.75
C ASN A 45 8.67 -16.16 0.18
N ILE A 46 8.00 -16.49 1.30
CA ILE A 46 7.57 -15.51 2.29
C ILE A 46 8.48 -15.63 3.51
N TYR A 47 9.17 -14.56 3.82
CA TYR A 47 9.94 -14.40 5.05
C TYR A 47 9.40 -13.20 5.82
N PHE A 48 9.10 -13.42 7.09
CA PHE A 48 8.63 -12.38 8.00
C PHE A 48 9.39 -12.48 9.33
N GLN A 49 9.81 -11.32 9.85
CA GLN A 49 10.46 -11.20 11.15
C GLN A 49 9.87 -10.03 11.93
N ALA A 50 9.55 -10.25 13.20
CA ALA A 50 9.10 -9.21 14.12
C ALA A 50 9.89 -9.27 15.41
N SER A 51 10.31 -8.12 15.92
CA SER A 51 10.98 -8.02 17.22
C SER A 51 10.02 -8.36 18.34
N LEU A 52 10.49 -9.11 19.33
CA LEU A 52 9.74 -9.36 20.56
C LEU A 52 10.08 -8.29 21.60
N TYR A 53 9.05 -7.68 22.16
CA TYR A 53 9.15 -6.75 23.27
C TYR A 53 8.41 -7.32 24.46
N TYR A 54 9.16 -7.71 25.50
CA TYR A 54 8.61 -8.48 26.63
C TYR A 54 7.82 -9.72 26.20
N GLY A 55 8.40 -10.51 25.29
CA GLY A 55 7.81 -11.75 24.78
C GLY A 55 6.62 -11.56 23.82
N LYS A 56 6.30 -10.32 23.41
CA LYS A 56 5.19 -10.02 22.49
C LYS A 56 5.73 -9.40 21.21
N PRO A 57 5.28 -9.86 20.02
CA PRO A 57 5.72 -9.29 18.76
C PRO A 57 5.19 -7.87 18.58
N ILE A 58 6.07 -6.97 18.13
CA ILE A 58 5.71 -5.63 17.68
C ILE A 58 5.71 -5.61 16.16
N ILE A 59 4.59 -5.24 15.57
CA ILE A 59 4.42 -5.15 14.13
C ILE A 59 4.54 -3.70 13.69
N ARG A 60 5.36 -3.45 12.66
CA ARG A 60 5.44 -2.16 12.01
C ARG A 60 4.33 -2.04 10.97
N ILE A 61 3.56 -0.97 11.04
CA ILE A 61 2.45 -0.69 10.13
C ILE A 61 2.70 0.69 9.49
N GLN A 62 2.66 0.75 8.17
CA GLN A 62 2.61 2.02 7.46
C GLN A 62 1.20 2.61 7.56
N ASP A 63 1.07 3.93 7.69
CA ASP A 63 -0.23 4.60 7.61
C ASP A 63 -0.92 4.27 6.26
N PRO A 64 -2.11 3.65 6.30
CA PRO A 64 -2.82 3.26 5.07
C PRO A 64 -3.15 4.44 4.16
N LYS A 65 -3.42 5.62 4.70
CA LYS A 65 -3.67 6.83 3.91
C LYS A 65 -2.45 7.24 3.12
N HIS A 66 -1.29 7.23 3.78
CA HIS A 66 0.00 7.52 3.13
C HIS A 66 0.36 6.47 2.08
N ALA A 67 0.15 5.19 2.38
CA ALA A 67 0.36 4.11 1.43
C ALA A 67 -0.49 4.30 0.17
N LYS A 68 -1.78 4.60 0.31
CA LYS A 68 -2.69 4.87 -0.82
C LYS A 68 -2.28 6.12 -1.61
N LYS A 69 -1.94 7.23 -0.96
CA LYS A 69 -1.42 8.41 -1.65
C LYS A 69 -0.16 8.12 -2.44
N ASN A 70 0.79 7.42 -1.84
CA ASN A 70 2.04 7.05 -2.49
C ASN A 70 1.80 6.12 -3.69
N GLY A 71 0.93 5.13 -3.55
CA GLY A 71 0.51 4.25 -4.64
C GLY A 71 -0.09 5.03 -5.80
N ARG A 72 -1.09 5.88 -5.54
CA ARG A 72 -1.66 6.75 -6.57
C ARG A 72 -0.60 7.62 -7.24
N ASN A 73 0.21 8.31 -6.45
CA ASN A 73 1.23 9.24 -6.96
C ASN A 73 2.31 8.52 -7.78
N ALA A 74 2.62 7.24 -7.46
CA ALA A 74 3.55 6.44 -8.24
C ALA A 74 3.07 6.23 -9.68
N ILE A 75 1.77 5.94 -9.88
CA ILE A 75 1.19 5.80 -11.21
C ILE A 75 1.21 7.15 -11.96
N HIS A 76 0.76 8.22 -11.29
CA HIS A 76 0.63 9.53 -11.92
C HIS A 76 1.97 10.19 -12.25
N SER A 77 3.03 9.88 -11.52
CA SER A 77 4.34 10.47 -11.77
C SER A 77 5.00 9.96 -13.05
N GLY A 78 4.66 8.75 -13.49
CA GLY A 78 5.34 8.06 -14.59
C GLY A 78 6.85 7.84 -14.38
N ALA A 79 7.36 8.21 -13.18
CA ALA A 79 8.80 8.16 -12.89
C ALA A 79 9.34 6.74 -12.75
N ARG A 80 8.46 5.76 -12.55
CA ARG A 80 8.80 4.34 -12.43
C ARG A 80 7.77 3.51 -13.16
N LEU A 81 8.26 2.56 -13.97
CA LEU A 81 7.41 1.55 -14.58
C LEU A 81 6.97 0.56 -13.49
N LEU A 82 5.66 0.41 -13.30
CA LEU A 82 5.08 -0.57 -12.40
C LEU A 82 4.77 -1.83 -13.22
N VAL A 83 5.58 -2.87 -13.04
CA VAL A 83 5.45 -4.15 -13.73
C VAL A 83 4.90 -5.19 -12.75
N LEU A 84 3.85 -5.89 -13.13
CA LEU A 84 3.26 -7.00 -12.39
C LEU A 84 3.11 -8.20 -13.32
N GLY A 85 4.00 -9.18 -13.16
CA GLY A 85 4.13 -10.28 -14.10
C GLY A 85 4.65 -9.79 -15.46
N GLU A 86 3.92 -10.06 -16.53
CA GLU A 86 4.23 -9.62 -17.91
C GLU A 86 3.58 -8.28 -18.28
N ASP A 87 2.67 -7.78 -17.43
CA ASP A 87 1.87 -6.60 -17.69
C ASP A 87 2.38 -5.37 -16.91
N THR A 88 1.95 -4.19 -17.37
CA THR A 88 2.31 -2.91 -16.76
C THR A 88 1.10 -2.15 -16.27
N VAL A 89 1.25 -1.45 -15.14
CA VAL A 89 0.28 -0.46 -14.66
C VAL A 89 0.64 0.88 -15.25
N ARG A 90 -0.27 1.47 -16.01
CA ARG A 90 -0.02 2.72 -16.73
C ARG A 90 -1.05 3.80 -16.39
N TYR A 91 -0.60 5.04 -16.46
CA TYR A 91 -1.44 6.20 -16.25
C TYR A 91 -2.61 6.29 -17.24
N ASP A 92 -2.35 5.96 -18.52
CA ASP A 92 -3.39 6.00 -19.56
C ASP A 92 -4.57 5.09 -19.28
N GLN A 93 -4.35 3.94 -18.64
CA GLN A 93 -5.43 3.04 -18.22
C GLN A 93 -6.37 3.70 -17.21
N ILE A 94 -5.81 4.39 -16.20
CA ILE A 94 -6.61 5.12 -15.22
C ILE A 94 -7.32 6.32 -15.87
N TYR A 95 -6.64 7.01 -16.76
CA TYR A 95 -7.21 8.15 -17.48
C TYR A 95 -8.40 7.74 -18.35
N GLN A 96 -8.31 6.64 -19.08
CA GLN A 96 -9.41 6.09 -19.88
C GLN A 96 -10.61 5.71 -19.01
N LEU A 97 -10.38 4.98 -17.90
CA LEU A 97 -11.44 4.62 -16.96
C LEU A 97 -12.10 5.84 -16.31
N ALA A 98 -11.34 6.90 -16.05
CA ALA A 98 -11.89 8.14 -15.50
C ALA A 98 -12.79 8.92 -16.48
N GLN A 99 -12.71 8.65 -17.79
CA GLN A 99 -13.55 9.26 -18.81
C GLN A 99 -14.87 8.51 -19.02
N GLU A 100 -15.04 7.33 -18.45
CA GLU A 100 -16.28 6.58 -18.54
C GLU A 100 -17.41 7.33 -17.81
N GLU A 101 -18.63 7.30 -18.36
CA GLU A 101 -19.78 8.05 -17.85
C GLU A 101 -20.11 7.75 -16.38
N ASN A 102 -19.91 6.49 -15.95
CA ASN A 102 -20.16 6.03 -14.59
C ASN A 102 -18.88 5.82 -13.79
N SER A 103 -17.80 6.56 -14.10
CA SER A 103 -16.54 6.41 -13.37
C SER A 103 -16.66 6.81 -11.91
N ALA A 104 -16.02 6.03 -11.03
CA ALA A 104 -15.83 6.38 -9.64
C ALA A 104 -14.85 7.55 -9.44
N LEU A 105 -14.04 7.87 -10.47
CA LEU A 105 -13.08 8.97 -10.47
C LEU A 105 -13.67 10.21 -11.12
N TYR A 106 -13.25 11.37 -10.63
CA TYR A 106 -13.43 12.63 -11.32
C TYR A 106 -12.20 12.91 -12.20
N ILE A 107 -12.39 13.61 -13.31
CA ILE A 107 -11.28 14.02 -14.20
C ILE A 107 -10.19 14.79 -13.44
N ARG A 108 -10.56 15.61 -12.46
CA ARG A 108 -9.59 16.32 -11.58
C ARG A 108 -8.74 15.39 -10.69
N ASP A 109 -9.19 14.15 -10.47
CA ASP A 109 -8.42 13.17 -9.70
C ASP A 109 -7.26 12.57 -10.51
N VAL A 110 -7.30 12.80 -11.84
CA VAL A 110 -6.37 12.25 -12.82
C VAL A 110 -5.55 13.34 -13.49
N ILE A 111 -6.15 14.50 -13.80
CA ILE A 111 -5.47 15.66 -14.41
C ILE A 111 -5.17 16.70 -13.33
N ASN A 112 -3.96 17.25 -13.34
CA ASN A 112 -3.49 18.27 -12.38
C ASN A 112 -3.67 17.82 -10.91
N VAL A 113 -3.23 16.64 -10.63
CA VAL A 113 -3.47 15.92 -9.37
C VAL A 113 -2.85 16.63 -8.18
N ASP A 114 -3.65 16.98 -7.19
CA ASP A 114 -3.15 17.32 -5.86
C ASP A 114 -2.63 16.06 -5.18
N LYS A 115 -1.30 15.99 -5.00
CA LYS A 115 -0.61 14.85 -4.40
C LYS A 115 -1.00 14.61 -2.95
N GLN A 116 -1.59 15.60 -2.27
CA GLN A 116 -2.00 15.52 -0.87
C GLN A 116 -3.49 15.17 -0.69
N ASP A 117 -4.27 15.11 -1.78
CA ASP A 117 -5.69 14.78 -1.71
C ASP A 117 -5.91 13.30 -1.34
N ASP A 118 -6.24 13.07 -0.05
CA ASP A 118 -6.58 11.75 0.48
C ASP A 118 -7.85 11.18 -0.18
N ARG A 119 -8.86 12.04 -0.47
CA ARG A 119 -10.14 11.60 -1.04
C ARG A 119 -9.95 11.07 -2.46
N ALA A 120 -9.13 11.74 -3.26
CA ALA A 120 -8.78 11.26 -4.60
C ALA A 120 -8.03 9.90 -4.52
N ALA A 121 -7.11 9.75 -3.57
CA ALA A 121 -6.45 8.46 -3.36
C ALA A 121 -7.43 7.35 -2.97
N TYR A 122 -8.40 7.64 -2.10
CA TYR A 122 -9.44 6.68 -1.75
C TYR A 122 -10.32 6.29 -2.94
N ARG A 123 -10.69 7.23 -3.82
CA ARG A 123 -11.48 6.91 -5.02
C ARG A 123 -10.72 5.99 -5.97
N VAL A 124 -9.43 6.21 -6.18
CA VAL A 124 -8.59 5.32 -7.02
C VAL A 124 -8.57 3.89 -6.47
N PHE A 125 -8.56 3.70 -5.15
CA PHE A 125 -8.47 2.38 -4.54
C PHE A 125 -9.81 1.87 -3.98
N CYS A 126 -10.95 2.40 -4.44
CA CYS A 126 -12.25 1.91 -4.02
C CYS A 126 -12.71 0.69 -4.85
N SER A 127 -13.62 -0.10 -4.27
CA SER A 127 -14.16 -1.30 -4.93
C SER A 127 -14.90 -0.98 -6.23
N THR A 128 -15.56 0.18 -6.30
CA THR A 128 -16.28 0.61 -7.51
C THR A 128 -15.31 0.85 -8.67
N PHE A 129 -14.19 1.53 -8.41
CA PHE A 129 -13.18 1.75 -9.45
C PHE A 129 -12.47 0.44 -9.84
N LEU A 130 -12.20 -0.43 -8.87
CA LEU A 130 -11.66 -1.76 -9.14
C LEU A 130 -12.58 -2.56 -10.08
N ALA A 131 -13.90 -2.50 -9.88
CA ALA A 131 -14.88 -3.18 -10.73
C ALA A 131 -14.87 -2.68 -12.18
N GLN A 132 -14.49 -1.43 -12.44
CA GLN A 132 -14.38 -0.87 -13.79
C GLN A 132 -13.24 -1.49 -14.64
N CYS A 133 -12.30 -2.20 -14.00
CA CYS A 133 -11.31 -3.01 -14.73
C CYS A 133 -11.91 -4.27 -15.35
N GLN A 134 -13.20 -4.56 -15.12
CA GLN A 134 -13.89 -5.75 -15.59
C GLN A 134 -14.99 -5.37 -16.56
N ASN A 135 -15.11 -6.12 -17.66
CA ASN A 135 -16.20 -6.04 -18.61
C ASN A 135 -17.16 -7.22 -18.39
N ASN A 136 -18.41 -6.94 -17.97
CA ASN A 136 -19.42 -7.98 -17.67
C ASN A 136 -18.91 -9.08 -16.70
N GLY A 137 -18.12 -8.70 -15.70
CA GLY A 137 -17.53 -9.62 -14.72
C GLY A 137 -16.27 -10.36 -15.19
N CYS A 138 -15.84 -10.15 -16.43
CA CYS A 138 -14.58 -10.69 -16.94
C CYS A 138 -13.50 -9.61 -16.88
N LEU A 139 -12.32 -9.98 -16.39
CA LEU A 139 -11.17 -9.08 -16.34
C LEU A 139 -10.68 -8.79 -17.77
N ASP A 140 -10.53 -7.50 -18.08
CA ASP A 140 -9.91 -7.05 -19.31
C ASP A 140 -8.41 -7.35 -19.27
N HIS A 141 -7.91 -8.06 -20.29
CA HIS A 141 -6.50 -8.48 -20.32
C HIS A 141 -5.54 -7.29 -20.22
N ASP A 142 -5.81 -6.19 -20.91
CA ASP A 142 -4.96 -4.98 -20.84
C ASP A 142 -5.00 -4.31 -19.44
N LYS A 143 -6.00 -4.60 -18.62
CA LYS A 143 -6.17 -4.04 -17.28
C LYS A 143 -5.78 -5.00 -16.14
N THR A 144 -5.22 -6.17 -16.46
CA THR A 144 -4.90 -7.20 -15.45
C THR A 144 -3.93 -6.67 -14.38
N ALA A 145 -2.82 -6.06 -14.79
CA ALA A 145 -1.86 -5.49 -13.84
C ALA A 145 -2.48 -4.35 -13.02
N LEU A 146 -3.27 -3.48 -13.67
CA LEU A 146 -3.98 -2.40 -12.96
C LEU A 146 -4.95 -2.97 -11.93
N PHE A 147 -5.74 -3.98 -12.29
CA PHE A 147 -6.66 -4.64 -11.35
C PHE A 147 -5.93 -5.19 -10.12
N ILE A 148 -4.83 -5.93 -10.33
CA ILE A 148 -4.03 -6.48 -9.23
C ILE A 148 -3.49 -5.35 -8.34
N TYR A 149 -2.97 -4.30 -8.93
CA TYR A 149 -2.45 -3.15 -8.21
C TYR A 149 -3.53 -2.47 -7.36
N LEU A 150 -4.67 -2.18 -7.95
CA LEU A 150 -5.82 -1.58 -7.26
C LEU A 150 -6.34 -2.48 -6.14
N PHE A 151 -6.36 -3.79 -6.35
CA PHE A 151 -6.78 -4.77 -5.35
C PHE A 151 -5.84 -4.78 -4.14
N ILE A 152 -4.53 -4.78 -4.35
CA ILE A 152 -3.53 -4.80 -3.27
C ILE A 152 -3.63 -3.54 -2.41
N PHE A 153 -3.73 -2.36 -3.02
CA PHE A 153 -3.81 -1.09 -2.29
C PHE A 153 -5.21 -0.77 -1.77
N GLY A 154 -6.24 -1.41 -2.30
CA GLY A 154 -7.64 -1.21 -1.90
C GLY A 154 -8.03 -1.94 -0.62
N LYS A 155 -7.29 -3.00 -0.27
CA LYS A 155 -7.47 -3.77 0.97
C LYS A 155 -6.83 -3.05 2.14
#